data_96bc55ca695f11ace70d9fd16555ed7a
#
_entry.id   96bc55ca695f11ace70d9fd16555ed7a
#
_cell.length_a   1.000
_cell.length_b   1.000
_cell.length_c   1.000
_cell.angle_alpha   90.00
_cell.angle_beta   90.00
_cell.angle_gamma   90.00
#
_symmetry.space_group_name_H-M   'P 1'
#
loop_
_entity.id
_entity.type
_entity.pdbx_description
1 polymer ?
#
loop_
_entity_poly.entity_id
_entity_poly.type
_entity_poly.pdbx_seq_one_letter_code
_entity_poly.pdbx_strand_id
1 'polypeptide(L)'
;ATLDVSSKETNLGGTILNPTGTELYASGGSSDSVNQYSLSTPWDLSTASFTQAYDVSAQQTSLYSTAFNDDGTKMFITGTVPKSVFQYSLSTAYDVSTASYDNKSYDVSAQVLSPNTVVFNPTGSRMYFTGYDGNVYQYDVDGSWTGTARASVG
;
A
#
# COMPACT_ATOMS: atom_id res chain seq x y z
N ALA A 1 3.87 -23.28 -3.26
CA ALA A 1 4.37 -22.52 -4.41
C ALA A 1 5.20 -21.33 -3.91
N THR A 2 6.16 -20.89 -4.70
CA THR A 2 6.98 -19.70 -4.46
C THR A 2 6.99 -18.86 -5.72
N LEU A 3 6.79 -17.54 -5.56
CA LEU A 3 6.99 -16.57 -6.63
C LEU A 3 8.28 -15.81 -6.34
N ASP A 4 9.23 -15.84 -7.27
CA ASP A 4 10.44 -15.03 -7.19
C ASP A 4 10.18 -13.66 -7.82
N VAL A 5 10.22 -12.62 -7.00
CA VAL A 5 10.01 -11.22 -7.42
C VAL A 5 11.33 -10.43 -7.49
N SER A 6 12.48 -11.07 -7.24
CA SER A 6 13.78 -10.41 -7.07
C SER A 6 14.25 -9.64 -8.30
N SER A 7 13.75 -10.00 -9.49
CA SER A 7 14.00 -9.24 -10.73
C SER A 7 13.33 -7.86 -10.76
N LYS A 8 12.37 -7.61 -9.88
CA LYS A 8 11.61 -6.35 -9.77
C LYS A 8 11.82 -5.67 -8.42
N GLU A 9 11.92 -6.44 -7.35
CA GLU A 9 12.05 -5.93 -5.99
C GLU A 9 12.97 -6.84 -5.16
N THR A 10 14.11 -6.33 -4.72
CA THR A 10 15.09 -7.08 -3.92
C THR A 10 14.97 -6.83 -2.42
N ASN A 11 14.24 -5.79 -2.03
CA ASN A 11 13.96 -5.44 -0.63
C ASN A 11 12.45 -5.38 -0.40
N LEU A 12 11.83 -6.58 -0.48
CA LEU A 12 10.37 -6.72 -0.38
C LEU A 12 9.87 -6.28 1.00
N GLY A 13 8.99 -5.29 1.02
CA GLY A 13 8.33 -4.77 2.21
C GLY A 13 6.99 -5.47 2.48
N GLY A 14 6.16 -5.57 1.48
CA GLY A 14 4.83 -6.16 1.62
C GLY A 14 4.23 -6.69 0.32
N THR A 15 3.23 -7.54 0.48
CA THR A 15 2.42 -8.07 -0.62
C THR A 15 0.95 -8.04 -0.27
N ILE A 16 0.10 -7.80 -1.25
CA ILE A 16 -1.36 -7.88 -1.12
C ILE A 16 -1.97 -8.47 -2.39
N LEU A 17 -3.06 -9.23 -2.25
CA LEU A 17 -3.88 -9.67 -3.36
C LEU A 17 -5.17 -8.86 -3.41
N ASN A 18 -5.75 -8.73 -4.61
CA ASN A 18 -7.10 -8.20 -4.75
C ASN A 18 -8.13 -9.22 -4.19
N PRO A 19 -9.39 -8.82 -3.92
CA PRO A 19 -10.40 -9.70 -3.32
C PRO A 19 -10.73 -10.95 -4.13
N THR A 20 -10.48 -10.95 -5.44
CA THR A 20 -10.73 -12.12 -6.31
C THR A 20 -9.52 -13.07 -6.38
N GLY A 21 -8.35 -12.68 -5.84
CA GLY A 21 -7.12 -13.47 -5.91
C GLY A 21 -6.51 -13.55 -7.31
N THR A 22 -6.93 -12.69 -8.23
CA THR A 22 -6.44 -12.66 -9.62
C THR A 22 -5.26 -11.73 -9.83
N GLU A 23 -5.05 -10.77 -8.90
CA GLU A 23 -3.96 -9.81 -8.95
C GLU A 23 -3.18 -9.82 -7.63
N LEU A 24 -1.86 -9.88 -7.73
CA LEU A 24 -0.93 -9.72 -6.62
C LEU A 24 -0.12 -8.45 -6.81
N TYR A 25 0.09 -7.73 -5.72
CA TYR A 25 0.95 -6.54 -5.70
C TYR A 25 2.10 -6.79 -4.73
N ALA A 26 3.31 -6.53 -5.20
CA ALA A 26 4.52 -6.60 -4.40
C ALA A 26 5.19 -5.23 -4.37
N SER A 27 5.48 -4.74 -3.18
CA SER A 27 6.08 -3.43 -2.96
C SER A 27 7.27 -3.53 -2.02
N GLY A 28 8.25 -2.64 -2.20
CA GLY A 28 9.45 -2.63 -1.38
C GLY A 28 10.34 -1.44 -1.67
N GLY A 29 11.39 -1.32 -0.88
CA GLY A 29 12.24 -0.13 -0.83
C GLY A 29 13.44 -0.16 -1.77
N SER A 30 13.57 -1.14 -2.68
CA SER A 30 14.66 -1.13 -3.66
C SER A 30 14.22 -0.58 -5.02
N SER A 31 12.96 -0.75 -5.38
CA SER A 31 12.40 -0.23 -6.63
C SER A 31 11.54 1.02 -6.43
N ASP A 32 11.10 1.28 -5.20
CA ASP A 32 10.11 2.32 -4.88
C ASP A 32 8.89 2.28 -5.80
N SER A 33 8.45 1.05 -6.10
CA SER A 33 7.37 0.78 -7.05
C SER A 33 6.39 -0.23 -6.51
N VAL A 34 5.14 -0.11 -6.95
CA VAL A 34 4.12 -1.14 -6.76
C VAL A 34 4.13 -2.04 -7.99
N ASN A 35 4.64 -3.26 -7.82
CA ASN A 35 4.77 -4.25 -8.88
C ASN A 35 3.54 -5.13 -8.92
N GLN A 36 2.83 -5.18 -10.05
CA GLN A 36 1.61 -5.94 -10.26
C GLN A 36 1.89 -7.23 -11.03
N TYR A 37 1.26 -8.32 -10.57
CA TYR A 37 1.31 -9.65 -11.17
C TYR A 37 -0.11 -10.17 -11.36
N SER A 38 -0.44 -10.71 -12.53
CA SER A 38 -1.71 -11.41 -12.74
C SER A 38 -1.56 -12.90 -12.45
N LEU A 39 -2.58 -13.50 -11.84
CA LEU A 39 -2.67 -14.93 -11.58
C LEU A 39 -3.73 -15.54 -12.51
N SER A 40 -3.32 -16.45 -13.40
CA SER A 40 -4.26 -17.11 -14.30
C SER A 40 -5.19 -18.11 -13.59
N THR A 41 -4.78 -18.58 -12.41
CA THR A 41 -5.63 -19.31 -11.47
C THR A 41 -5.70 -18.50 -10.17
N PRO A 42 -6.89 -18.04 -9.75
CA PRO A 42 -7.03 -17.26 -8.52
C PRO A 42 -6.39 -17.93 -7.32
N TRP A 43 -5.65 -17.15 -6.52
CA TRP A 43 -4.96 -17.59 -5.29
C TRP A 43 -3.83 -18.61 -5.48
N ASP A 44 -3.45 -18.92 -6.72
CA ASP A 44 -2.34 -19.83 -7.01
C ASP A 44 -1.12 -19.06 -7.50
N LEU A 45 -0.14 -18.84 -6.62
CA LEU A 45 1.10 -18.14 -6.91
C LEU A 45 1.94 -18.78 -8.03
N SER A 46 1.77 -20.10 -8.28
CA SER A 46 2.49 -20.77 -9.36
C SER A 46 2.09 -20.31 -10.75
N THR A 47 0.95 -19.63 -10.86
CA THR A 47 0.39 -19.07 -12.10
C THR A 47 0.65 -17.58 -12.26
N ALA A 48 1.39 -16.96 -11.34
CA ALA A 48 1.64 -15.53 -11.34
C ALA A 48 2.59 -15.11 -12.48
N SER A 49 2.24 -14.03 -13.16
CA SER A 49 3.04 -13.42 -14.22
C SER A 49 3.09 -11.91 -14.01
N PHE A 50 4.31 -11.33 -14.07
CA PHE A 50 4.47 -9.89 -13.98
C PHE A 50 3.73 -9.19 -15.13
N THR A 51 2.94 -8.16 -14.79
CA THR A 51 2.19 -7.36 -15.79
C THR A 51 2.77 -5.96 -15.92
N GLN A 52 2.95 -5.26 -14.80
CA GLN A 52 3.35 -3.84 -14.82
C GLN A 52 3.84 -3.39 -13.45
N ALA A 53 4.40 -2.18 -13.40
CA ALA A 53 4.76 -1.51 -12.17
C ALA A 53 4.36 -0.03 -12.22
N TYR A 54 4.07 0.56 -11.06
CA TYR A 54 3.87 1.99 -10.90
C TYR A 54 4.92 2.55 -9.96
N ASP A 55 5.70 3.51 -10.47
CA ASP A 55 6.75 4.21 -9.72
C ASP A 55 6.12 5.23 -8.78
N VAL A 56 6.42 5.12 -7.48
CA VAL A 56 5.95 6.02 -6.43
C VAL A 56 7.08 6.84 -5.80
N SER A 57 8.29 6.79 -6.37
CA SER A 57 9.50 7.43 -5.82
C SER A 57 9.36 8.94 -5.65
N ALA A 58 8.48 9.59 -6.42
CA ALA A 58 8.18 11.02 -6.26
C ALA A 58 7.51 11.35 -4.92
N GLN A 59 6.84 10.38 -4.27
CA GLN A 59 6.17 10.52 -2.98
C GLN A 59 6.86 9.73 -1.88
N GLN A 60 7.37 8.54 -2.19
CA GLN A 60 7.93 7.60 -1.21
C GLN A 60 9.21 6.95 -1.73
N THR A 61 10.35 7.18 -1.08
CA THR A 61 11.67 6.64 -1.47
C THR A 61 12.15 5.50 -0.56
N SER A 62 11.26 4.93 0.22
CA SER A 62 11.49 3.73 1.04
C SER A 62 10.15 3.07 1.30
N LEU A 63 9.58 2.52 0.22
CA LEU A 63 8.26 1.91 0.22
C LEU A 63 8.24 0.61 1.02
N TYR A 64 7.23 0.44 1.86
CA TYR A 64 7.03 -0.79 2.65
C TYR A 64 5.71 -1.49 2.35
N SER A 65 4.62 -0.75 2.23
CA SER A 65 3.29 -1.34 2.14
C SER A 65 2.41 -0.62 1.14
N THR A 66 1.59 -1.41 0.48
CA THR A 66 0.50 -0.97 -0.40
C THR A 66 -0.80 -1.55 0.11
N ALA A 67 -1.86 -0.76 0.06
CA ALA A 67 -3.23 -1.18 0.37
C ALA A 67 -4.19 -0.63 -0.69
N PHE A 68 -5.36 -1.26 -0.82
CA PHE A 68 -6.46 -0.77 -1.67
C PHE A 68 -7.73 -0.63 -0.84
N ASN A 69 -8.65 0.23 -1.29
CA ASN A 69 -10.03 0.18 -0.82
C ASN A 69 -10.76 -1.01 -1.47
N ASP A 70 -11.96 -1.34 -0.96
CA ASP A 70 -12.70 -2.55 -1.35
C ASP A 70 -13.03 -2.63 -2.84
N ASP A 71 -13.25 -1.49 -3.50
CA ASP A 71 -13.59 -1.46 -4.93
C ASP A 71 -12.36 -1.29 -5.85
N GLY A 72 -11.15 -1.18 -5.27
CA GLY A 72 -9.90 -1.06 -6.00
C GLY A 72 -9.69 0.27 -6.73
N THR A 73 -10.52 1.27 -6.49
CA THR A 73 -10.40 2.60 -7.13
C THR A 73 -9.42 3.53 -6.42
N LYS A 74 -8.98 3.15 -5.20
CA LYS A 74 -7.98 3.86 -4.42
C LYS A 74 -6.85 2.94 -4.01
N MET A 75 -5.63 3.43 -4.17
CA MET A 75 -4.41 2.81 -3.68
C MET A 75 -3.76 3.71 -2.64
N PHE A 76 -3.27 3.10 -1.58
CA PHE A 76 -2.56 3.76 -0.50
C PHE A 76 -1.19 3.13 -0.35
N ILE A 77 -0.18 3.96 -0.16
CA ILE A 77 1.19 3.49 0.08
C ILE A 77 1.74 4.11 1.36
N THR A 78 2.62 3.39 2.02
CA THR A 78 3.37 3.90 3.17
C THR A 78 4.79 3.35 3.19
N GLY A 79 5.66 4.07 3.89
CA GLY A 79 7.06 3.72 4.07
C GLY A 79 7.74 4.67 5.04
N THR A 80 9.07 4.65 5.05
CA THR A 80 9.84 5.38 6.06
C THR A 80 10.39 6.72 5.60
N VAL A 81 10.39 7.03 4.30
CA VAL A 81 10.95 8.29 3.78
C VAL A 81 10.06 8.84 2.66
N PRO A 82 9.17 9.80 2.98
CA PRO A 82 8.80 10.29 4.31
C PRO A 82 7.89 9.31 5.06
N LYS A 83 7.71 9.54 6.36
CA LYS A 83 6.82 8.75 7.23
C LYS A 83 5.37 9.19 7.03
N SER A 84 4.81 8.86 5.89
CA SER A 84 3.47 9.30 5.48
C SER A 84 2.73 8.20 4.75
N VAL A 85 1.42 8.29 4.78
CA VAL A 85 0.54 7.52 3.89
C VAL A 85 0.13 8.42 2.73
N PHE A 86 0.26 7.96 1.50
CA PHE A 86 -0.11 8.68 0.27
C PHE A 86 -1.27 7.99 -0.41
N GLN A 87 -2.21 8.77 -0.98
CA GLN A 87 -3.36 8.27 -1.70
C GLN A 87 -3.24 8.51 -3.20
N TYR A 88 -3.61 7.48 -3.94
CA TYR A 88 -3.74 7.50 -5.41
C TYR A 88 -5.15 7.09 -5.82
N SER A 89 -5.67 7.69 -6.91
CA SER A 89 -6.86 7.23 -7.60
C SER A 89 -6.48 6.35 -8.77
N LEU A 90 -7.22 5.26 -8.97
CA LEU A 90 -7.09 4.38 -10.12
C LEU A 90 -8.33 4.53 -11.00
N SER A 91 -8.15 4.86 -12.29
CA SER A 91 -9.27 4.98 -13.24
C SER A 91 -9.82 3.62 -13.65
N THR A 92 -9.02 2.56 -13.55
CA THR A 92 -9.43 1.17 -13.66
C THR A 92 -9.12 0.48 -12.34
N ALA A 93 -10.15 -0.12 -11.73
CA ALA A 93 -10.02 -0.78 -10.42
C ALA A 93 -8.89 -1.83 -10.43
N TYR A 94 -8.02 -1.77 -9.42
CA TYR A 94 -6.89 -2.68 -9.23
C TYR A 94 -5.83 -2.65 -10.35
N ASP A 95 -5.87 -1.73 -11.30
CA ASP A 95 -4.86 -1.56 -12.34
C ASP A 95 -3.91 -0.42 -11.97
N VAL A 96 -2.70 -0.76 -11.47
CA VAL A 96 -1.75 0.25 -11.00
C VAL A 96 -1.22 1.14 -12.12
N SER A 97 -1.28 0.73 -13.39
CA SER A 97 -0.87 1.58 -14.52
C SER A 97 -1.75 2.82 -14.68
N THR A 98 -2.97 2.77 -14.12
CA THR A 98 -3.94 3.87 -14.18
C THR A 98 -3.89 4.77 -12.94
N ALA A 99 -2.93 4.54 -12.05
CA ALA A 99 -2.80 5.30 -10.81
C ALA A 99 -2.39 6.76 -11.06
N SER A 100 -2.99 7.67 -10.31
CA SER A 100 -2.68 9.09 -10.29
C SER A 100 -2.66 9.59 -8.85
N TYR A 101 -1.62 10.32 -8.46
CA TYR A 101 -1.50 10.86 -7.11
C TYR A 101 -2.57 11.92 -6.85
N ASP A 102 -3.34 11.76 -5.78
CA ASP A 102 -4.46 12.64 -5.43
C ASP A 102 -4.03 13.95 -4.75
N ASN A 103 -2.73 14.20 -4.59
CA ASN A 103 -2.17 15.28 -3.76
C ASN A 103 -2.66 15.19 -2.30
N LYS A 104 -2.87 13.97 -1.81
CA LYS A 104 -3.30 13.66 -0.44
C LYS A 104 -2.25 12.83 0.26
N SER A 105 -1.80 13.32 1.40
CA SER A 105 -0.88 12.60 2.27
C SER A 105 -1.25 12.78 3.73
N TYR A 106 -0.92 11.78 4.55
CA TYR A 106 -1.11 11.81 5.98
C TYR A 106 0.24 11.55 6.68
N ASP A 107 0.74 12.56 7.39
CA ASP A 107 1.98 12.45 8.16
C ASP A 107 1.72 11.65 9.44
N VAL A 108 2.42 10.53 9.59
CA VAL A 108 2.35 9.65 10.77
C VAL A 108 3.63 9.70 11.63
N SER A 109 4.55 10.61 11.32
CA SER A 109 5.87 10.69 11.95
C SER A 109 5.83 10.99 13.45
N ALA A 110 4.76 11.66 13.93
CA ALA A 110 4.58 11.97 15.34
C ALA A 110 4.26 10.74 16.20
N GLN A 111 3.73 9.67 15.60
CA GLN A 111 3.29 8.47 16.31
C GLN A 111 4.23 7.30 16.10
N VAL A 112 4.79 7.15 14.92
CA VAL A 112 5.59 5.96 14.58
C VAL A 112 6.91 6.35 13.93
N LEU A 113 8.00 5.75 14.42
CA LEU A 113 9.34 6.01 13.89
C LEU A 113 9.57 5.30 12.53
N SER A 114 8.88 4.20 12.30
CA SER A 114 9.07 3.37 11.10
C SER A 114 7.74 2.72 10.71
N PRO A 115 6.88 3.42 9.93
CA PRO A 115 5.64 2.85 9.41
C PRO A 115 5.92 1.61 8.57
N ASN A 116 5.18 0.53 8.83
CA ASN A 116 5.41 -0.75 8.20
C ASN A 116 4.20 -1.20 7.35
N THR A 117 3.00 -1.21 7.95
CA THR A 117 1.79 -1.71 7.29
C THR A 117 0.68 -0.70 7.42
N VAL A 118 -0.10 -0.51 6.36
CA VAL A 118 -1.34 0.26 6.38
C VAL A 118 -2.49 -0.61 5.87
N VAL A 119 -3.63 -0.54 6.55
CA VAL A 119 -4.89 -1.16 6.12
C VAL A 119 -6.04 -0.21 6.38
N PHE A 120 -7.12 -0.38 5.63
CA PHE A 120 -8.33 0.44 5.77
C PHE A 120 -9.52 -0.44 6.13
N ASN A 121 -10.53 0.13 6.79
CA ASN A 121 -11.82 -0.51 6.88
C ASN A 121 -12.54 -0.46 5.52
N PRO A 122 -13.57 -1.30 5.28
CA PRO A 122 -14.26 -1.38 3.99
C PRO A 122 -14.75 -0.04 3.44
N THR A 123 -15.15 0.88 4.29
CA THR A 123 -15.65 2.20 3.88
C THR A 123 -14.54 3.23 3.61
N GLY A 124 -13.28 2.90 3.88
CA GLY A 124 -12.15 3.83 3.77
C GLY A 124 -12.16 4.96 4.82
N SER A 125 -13.10 4.94 5.77
CA SER A 125 -13.27 5.99 6.79
C SER A 125 -12.30 5.84 7.97
N ARG A 126 -11.63 4.70 8.08
CA ARG A 126 -10.63 4.41 9.11
C ARG A 126 -9.40 3.77 8.51
N MET A 127 -8.27 4.27 8.94
CA MET A 127 -6.95 3.74 8.62
C MET A 127 -6.34 3.14 9.88
N TYR A 128 -5.73 1.98 9.73
CA TYR A 128 -4.94 1.34 10.77
C TYR A 128 -3.54 1.14 10.25
N PHE A 129 -2.54 1.41 11.06
CA PHE A 129 -1.17 1.10 10.68
C PHE A 129 -0.35 0.64 11.88
N THR A 130 0.75 -0.03 11.57
CA THR A 130 1.72 -0.51 12.54
C THR A 130 3.10 0.05 12.24
N GLY A 131 3.93 0.09 13.25
CA GLY A 131 5.37 0.31 13.15
C GLY A 131 6.13 -0.75 13.94
N TYR A 132 7.42 -0.54 14.12
CA TYR A 132 8.27 -1.46 14.90
C TYR A 132 8.23 -1.18 16.43
N ASP A 133 7.33 -0.35 16.90
CA ASP A 133 7.17 0.01 18.31
C ASP A 133 6.18 -0.88 19.08
N GLY A 134 5.60 -1.88 18.41
CA GLY A 134 4.67 -2.84 18.99
C GLY A 134 3.22 -2.34 19.16
N ASN A 135 2.89 -1.18 18.57
CA ASN A 135 1.56 -0.61 18.65
C ASN A 135 0.79 -0.73 17.34
N VAL A 136 -0.54 -0.76 17.44
CA VAL A 136 -1.47 -0.55 16.32
C VAL A 136 -2.12 0.81 16.49
N TYR A 137 -2.04 1.64 15.48
CA TYR A 137 -2.60 2.99 15.47
C TYR A 137 -3.85 3.03 14.62
N GLN A 138 -4.89 3.71 15.10
CA GLN A 138 -6.12 3.95 14.37
C GLN A 138 -6.30 5.44 14.12
N TYR A 139 -6.73 5.78 12.91
CA TYR A 139 -7.06 7.14 12.50
C TYR A 139 -8.43 7.17 11.85
N ASP A 140 -9.21 8.20 12.17
CA ASP A 140 -10.39 8.53 11.40
C ASP A 140 -9.93 9.30 10.16
N VAL A 141 -10.23 8.75 8.99
CA VAL A 141 -9.95 9.37 7.69
C VAL A 141 -11.20 10.11 7.28
N ASP A 142 -11.27 11.40 7.64
CA ASP A 142 -12.23 12.28 7.00
C ASP A 142 -11.78 12.56 5.56
N GLY A 143 -12.70 12.85 4.67
CA GLY A 143 -12.37 13.06 3.26
C GLY A 143 -11.38 14.22 3.00
N SER A 144 -10.97 14.95 4.03
CA SER A 144 -10.02 16.07 3.95
C SER A 144 -8.56 15.66 4.07
N TRP A 145 -8.26 14.44 4.59
CA TRP A 145 -6.89 13.96 4.87
C TRP A 145 -6.03 14.92 5.74
N THR A 146 -6.68 15.80 6.48
CA THR A 146 -6.05 16.76 7.40
C THR A 146 -6.24 16.36 8.86
N GLY A 147 -6.70 15.14 9.12
CA GLY A 147 -7.09 14.66 10.44
C GLY A 147 -5.93 14.60 11.42
N THR A 148 -6.19 15.08 12.64
CA THR A 148 -5.34 14.83 13.79
C THR A 148 -5.50 13.38 14.23
N ALA A 149 -4.38 12.70 14.46
CA ALA A 149 -4.35 11.37 15.06
C ALA A 149 -5.25 11.32 16.30
N ARG A 150 -6.21 10.42 16.34
CA ARG A 150 -6.83 10.04 17.60
C ARG A 150 -5.97 8.97 18.25
N ALA A 151 -5.66 9.19 19.54
CA ALA A 151 -4.83 8.33 20.32
C ALA A 151 -5.29 6.86 20.28
N SER A 152 -4.30 5.97 20.32
CA SER A 152 -4.46 4.54 20.55
C SER A 152 -5.53 4.24 21.59
N VAL A 153 -6.43 3.31 21.26
CA VAL A 153 -7.23 2.64 22.30
C VAL A 153 -6.29 1.59 22.89
N GLY A 154 -5.72 1.93 24.07
CA GLY A 154 -5.00 0.95 24.88
C GLY A 154 -5.94 -0.04 25.52
#